data_67c81f603fce9022e7cbd3725b67b5e8
#
_entry.id   67c81f603fce9022e7cbd3725b67b5e8
#
_cell.length_a   1.000
_cell.length_b   1.000
_cell.length_c   1.000
_cell.angle_alpha   90.00
_cell.angle_beta   90.00
_cell.angle_gamma   90.00
#
_symmetry.space_group_name_H-M   'P 1'
#
loop_
_entity.id
_entity.type
_entity.pdbx_description
1 polymer ?
#
loop_
_entity_poly.entity_id
_entity_poly.type
_entity_poly.pdbx_seq_one_letter_code
_entity_poly.pdbx_strand_id
1 'polypeptide(L)'
;QRQMCIRDSRSTWERGWSFIKKAGTIITLATILIWFLQGFGVENGAFGMVEDMDNSILAKFGNLFAWLFVPLGWGGWKPAVAAVTGLIAKENVVSTFGVLYHFAGELAENGDEIWVNFGKDLSNLSGGHAALAGYSYLIFNLLCAPCFAAIGAIKREMNNAKWTWFAIGYQCGFAYIISLIVYQIGLVFAGDINVIGFIAALICLAGILYMLFRKNKYDDNRLTINAKTSKKNKVKA
;
A
#
# COMPACT_ATOMS: atom_id res chain seq x y z
N GLN A 1 -2.61 39.88 -19.22
CA GLN A 1 -3.25 38.58 -19.07
C GLN A 1 -2.60 37.51 -19.96
N ARG A 2 -2.33 37.79 -21.25
CA ARG A 2 -1.77 36.81 -22.19
C ARG A 2 -0.34 36.35 -21.81
N GLN A 3 0.49 37.25 -21.33
CA GLN A 3 1.86 36.91 -20.86
C GLN A 3 1.85 36.12 -19.56
N MET A 4 0.88 36.33 -18.68
CA MET A 4 0.67 35.53 -17.47
C MET A 4 0.35 34.08 -17.81
N CYS A 5 -0.60 33.82 -18.73
CA CYS A 5 -0.97 32.45 -19.14
C CYS A 5 0.20 31.68 -19.78
N ILE A 6 1.02 32.33 -20.60
CA ILE A 6 2.20 31.68 -21.24
C ILE A 6 3.24 31.33 -20.18
N ARG A 7 3.48 32.21 -19.21
CA ARG A 7 4.43 31.97 -18.12
C ARG A 7 3.97 30.83 -17.20
N ASP A 8 2.67 30.79 -16.88
CA ASP A 8 2.10 29.75 -16.05
C ASP A 8 2.10 28.39 -16.75
N SER A 9 1.78 28.36 -18.04
CA SER A 9 1.82 27.14 -18.87
C SER A 9 3.26 26.59 -18.96
N ARG A 10 4.24 27.45 -19.17
CA ARG A 10 5.65 27.04 -19.24
C ARG A 10 6.16 26.54 -17.88
N SER A 11 5.83 27.20 -16.79
CA SER A 11 6.18 26.78 -15.44
C SER A 11 5.54 25.44 -15.08
N THR A 12 4.29 25.22 -15.47
CA THR A 12 3.59 23.95 -15.28
C THR A 12 4.24 22.83 -16.07
N TRP A 13 4.61 23.09 -17.34
CA TRP A 13 5.29 22.12 -18.19
C TRP A 13 6.67 21.74 -17.63
N GLU A 14 7.48 22.71 -17.21
CA GLU A 14 8.80 22.45 -16.63
C GLU A 14 8.71 21.62 -15.33
N ARG A 15 7.72 21.90 -14.47
CA ARG A 15 7.46 21.12 -13.26
C ARG A 15 6.97 19.72 -13.59
N GLY A 16 6.03 19.59 -14.53
CA GLY A 16 5.51 18.29 -15.00
C GLY A 16 6.61 17.43 -15.60
N TRP A 17 7.42 17.99 -16.48
CA TRP A 17 8.55 17.29 -17.10
C TRP A 17 9.60 16.85 -16.09
N SER A 18 9.94 17.71 -15.14
CA SER A 18 10.84 17.36 -14.04
C SER A 18 10.31 16.22 -13.17
N PHE A 19 9.00 16.19 -12.93
CA PHE A 19 8.35 15.11 -12.22
C PHE A 19 8.40 13.79 -12.98
N ILE A 20 8.04 13.81 -14.26
CA ILE A 20 8.06 12.62 -15.15
C ILE A 20 9.46 12.03 -15.23
N LYS A 21 10.49 12.89 -15.43
CA LYS A 21 11.88 12.46 -15.50
C LYS A 21 12.33 11.77 -14.20
N LYS A 22 12.01 12.34 -13.05
CA LYS A 22 12.37 11.75 -11.74
C LYS A 22 11.59 10.47 -11.47
N ALA A 23 10.28 10.45 -11.71
CA ALA A 23 9.46 9.28 -11.52
C ALA A 23 9.90 8.14 -12.44
N GLY A 24 10.13 8.42 -13.72
CA GLY A 24 10.61 7.44 -14.69
C GLY A 24 11.94 6.81 -14.30
N THR A 25 12.91 7.63 -13.82
CA THR A 25 14.21 7.10 -13.37
C THR A 25 14.05 6.15 -12.17
N ILE A 26 13.24 6.52 -11.17
CA ILE A 26 13.03 5.70 -9.97
C ILE A 26 12.32 4.39 -10.34
N ILE A 27 11.29 4.46 -11.19
CA ILE A 27 10.54 3.28 -11.64
C ILE A 27 11.46 2.34 -12.41
N THR A 28 12.26 2.87 -13.35
CA THR A 28 13.20 2.06 -14.15
C THR A 28 14.24 1.36 -13.27
N LEU A 29 14.86 2.08 -12.33
CA LEU A 29 15.82 1.48 -11.41
C LEU A 29 15.19 0.40 -10.53
N ALA A 30 13.99 0.64 -10.01
CA ALA A 30 13.26 -0.32 -9.19
C ALA A 30 12.88 -1.57 -10.00
N THR A 31 12.46 -1.40 -11.25
CA THR A 31 12.11 -2.52 -12.14
C THR A 31 13.34 -3.38 -12.46
N ILE A 32 14.48 -2.76 -12.75
CA ILE A 32 15.74 -3.48 -12.97
C ILE A 32 16.16 -4.25 -11.70
N LEU A 33 16.04 -3.62 -10.52
CA LEU A 33 16.36 -4.27 -9.25
C LEU A 33 15.47 -5.48 -8.99
N ILE A 34 14.16 -5.36 -9.22
CA ILE A 34 13.21 -6.47 -9.03
C ILE A 34 13.49 -7.58 -10.02
N TRP A 35 13.75 -7.26 -11.28
CA TRP A 35 14.11 -8.24 -12.30
C TRP A 35 15.37 -9.02 -11.90
N PHE A 36 16.39 -8.33 -11.39
CA PHE A 36 17.60 -8.97 -10.87
C PHE A 36 17.29 -9.88 -9.69
N LEU A 37 16.56 -9.41 -8.69
CA LEU A 37 16.21 -10.18 -7.50
C LEU A 37 15.33 -11.42 -7.82
N GLN A 38 14.57 -11.35 -8.90
CA GLN A 38 13.70 -12.41 -9.36
C GLN A 38 14.44 -13.48 -10.14
N GLY A 39 15.43 -13.07 -10.96
CA GLY A 39 16.22 -13.99 -11.79
C GLY A 39 17.39 -14.66 -11.07
N PHE A 40 17.81 -14.10 -9.93
CA PHE A 40 18.97 -14.63 -9.20
C PHE A 40 18.56 -15.20 -7.85
N GLY A 41 19.20 -16.31 -7.49
CA GLY A 41 18.97 -17.00 -6.22
C GLY A 41 20.10 -17.92 -5.83
N VAL A 42 19.89 -18.68 -4.78
CA VAL A 42 20.83 -19.73 -4.35
C VAL A 42 20.12 -21.06 -4.51
N GLU A 43 20.53 -21.82 -5.49
CA GLU A 43 20.08 -23.17 -5.77
C GLU A 43 21.27 -24.16 -5.60
N ASN A 44 21.06 -25.25 -4.88
CA ASN A 44 22.09 -26.25 -4.57
C ASN A 44 23.39 -25.71 -3.96
N GLY A 45 23.33 -24.55 -3.25
CA GLY A 45 24.52 -23.95 -2.63
C GLY A 45 25.35 -23.05 -3.58
N ALA A 46 24.98 -22.96 -4.85
CA ALA A 46 25.59 -22.06 -5.83
C ALA A 46 24.71 -20.83 -6.08
N PHE A 47 25.33 -19.66 -6.17
CA PHE A 47 24.65 -18.43 -6.57
C PHE A 47 24.60 -18.36 -8.10
N GLY A 48 23.40 -18.27 -8.67
CA GLY A 48 23.21 -18.22 -10.12
C GLY A 48 21.81 -17.80 -10.52
N MET A 49 21.56 -17.89 -11.82
CA MET A 49 20.20 -17.77 -12.35
C MET A 49 19.38 -18.98 -11.89
N VAL A 50 18.19 -18.72 -11.39
CA VAL A 50 17.29 -19.72 -10.80
C VAL A 50 16.17 -19.99 -11.79
N GLU A 51 15.91 -21.26 -12.09
CA GLU A 51 14.77 -21.66 -12.92
C GLU A 51 13.46 -21.59 -12.12
N ASP A 52 13.51 -21.99 -10.84
CA ASP A 52 12.37 -21.93 -9.93
C ASP A 52 12.35 -20.62 -9.13
N MET A 53 11.31 -19.82 -9.33
CA MET A 53 11.14 -18.55 -8.61
C MET A 53 11.06 -18.70 -7.09
N ASP A 54 10.66 -19.86 -6.58
CA ASP A 54 10.60 -20.16 -5.15
C ASP A 54 11.99 -20.13 -4.47
N ASN A 55 13.05 -20.36 -5.25
CA ASN A 55 14.46 -20.31 -4.80
C ASN A 55 15.10 -18.92 -4.99
N SER A 56 14.39 -17.97 -5.59
CA SER A 56 14.89 -16.63 -5.85
C SER A 56 15.15 -15.85 -4.55
N ILE A 57 16.03 -14.85 -4.63
CA ILE A 57 16.24 -13.90 -3.53
C ILE A 57 14.93 -13.19 -3.19
N LEU A 58 14.12 -12.88 -4.21
CA LEU A 58 12.84 -12.23 -4.04
C LEU A 58 11.86 -13.08 -3.22
N ALA A 59 11.80 -14.40 -3.46
CA ALA A 59 10.98 -15.32 -2.69
C ALA A 59 11.42 -15.41 -1.22
N LYS A 60 12.73 -15.42 -0.96
CA LYS A 60 13.25 -15.38 0.41
C LYS A 60 12.88 -14.09 1.14
N PHE A 61 12.98 -12.96 0.46
CA PHE A 61 12.48 -11.68 0.99
C PHE A 61 10.97 -11.69 1.20
N GLY A 62 10.19 -12.21 0.24
CA GLY A 62 8.75 -12.35 0.37
C GLY A 62 8.36 -13.18 1.58
N ASN A 63 9.02 -14.31 1.80
CA ASN A 63 8.79 -15.18 2.95
C ASN A 63 9.12 -14.50 4.28
N LEU A 64 10.11 -13.62 4.33
CA LEU A 64 10.45 -12.87 5.54
C LEU A 64 9.29 -11.95 5.98
N PHE A 65 8.52 -11.42 5.03
CA PHE A 65 7.38 -10.54 5.32
C PHE A 65 6.02 -11.27 5.27
N ALA A 66 5.96 -12.46 4.67
CA ALA A 66 4.71 -13.21 4.49
C ALA A 66 3.99 -13.48 5.82
N TRP A 67 4.73 -13.75 6.89
CA TRP A 67 4.15 -13.99 8.22
C TRP A 67 3.30 -12.82 8.74
N LEU A 68 3.66 -11.58 8.35
CA LEU A 68 2.94 -10.38 8.74
C LEU A 68 1.53 -10.35 8.13
N PHE A 69 1.34 -10.97 6.97
CA PHE A 69 0.08 -10.97 6.23
C PHE A 69 -0.79 -12.22 6.49
N VAL A 70 -0.30 -13.18 7.29
CA VAL A 70 -1.09 -14.34 7.70
C VAL A 70 -2.42 -13.96 8.35
N PRO A 71 -2.48 -12.98 9.28
CA PRO A 71 -3.75 -12.56 9.88
C PRO A 71 -4.74 -11.92 8.92
N LEU A 72 -4.28 -11.50 7.73
CA LEU A 72 -5.08 -10.90 6.66
C LEU A 72 -5.60 -11.94 5.65
N GLY A 73 -5.21 -13.22 5.79
CA GLY A 73 -5.64 -14.31 4.94
C GLY A 73 -4.83 -14.54 3.66
N TRP A 74 -3.78 -13.77 3.41
CA TRP A 74 -2.93 -13.87 2.23
C TRP A 74 -1.42 -13.91 2.55
N GLY A 75 -1.07 -14.57 3.65
CA GLY A 75 0.30 -14.70 4.17
C GLY A 75 1.21 -15.61 3.35
N GLY A 76 1.17 -15.51 2.02
CA GLY A 76 2.08 -16.17 1.09
C GLY A 76 3.17 -15.22 0.56
N TRP A 77 4.29 -15.76 0.11
CA TRP A 77 5.37 -14.93 -0.42
C TRP A 77 4.98 -14.23 -1.73
N LYS A 78 4.22 -14.88 -2.62
CA LYS A 78 3.77 -14.30 -3.89
C LYS A 78 2.87 -13.06 -3.68
N PRO A 79 1.79 -13.11 -2.89
CA PRO A 79 1.00 -11.92 -2.57
C PRO A 79 1.80 -10.84 -1.83
N ALA A 80 2.71 -11.24 -0.92
CA ALA A 80 3.55 -10.28 -0.19
C ALA A 80 4.49 -9.52 -1.12
N VAL A 81 5.15 -10.22 -2.06
CA VAL A 81 5.98 -9.59 -3.08
C VAL A 81 5.15 -8.67 -3.97
N ALA A 82 3.99 -9.13 -4.45
CA ALA A 82 3.12 -8.32 -5.29
C ALA A 82 2.64 -7.05 -4.57
N ALA A 83 2.34 -7.12 -3.27
CA ALA A 83 2.00 -5.95 -2.46
C ALA A 83 3.18 -4.96 -2.34
N VAL A 84 4.40 -5.44 -2.17
CA VAL A 84 5.61 -4.61 -2.12
C VAL A 84 5.90 -3.97 -3.48
N THR A 85 5.76 -4.71 -4.58
CA THR A 85 5.92 -4.15 -5.93
C THR A 85 4.86 -3.10 -6.26
N GLY A 86 3.65 -3.24 -5.69
CA GLY A 86 2.59 -2.24 -5.76
C GLY A 86 2.95 -0.88 -5.13
N LEU A 87 3.95 -0.82 -4.22
CA LEU A 87 4.50 0.44 -3.72
C LEU A 87 5.29 1.20 -4.78
N ILE A 88 5.84 0.51 -5.78
CA ILE A 88 6.56 1.15 -6.89
C ILE A 88 5.56 1.78 -7.85
N ALA A 89 4.62 0.98 -8.32
CA ALA A 89 3.48 1.40 -9.11
C ALA A 89 2.34 0.40 -8.90
N LYS A 90 1.17 0.86 -8.51
CA LYS A 90 0.02 -0.02 -8.18
C LYS A 90 -0.42 -0.85 -9.40
N GLU A 91 -0.21 -0.34 -10.58
CA GLU A 91 -0.46 -1.03 -11.86
C GLU A 91 0.42 -2.28 -12.03
N ASN A 92 1.60 -2.28 -11.44
CA ASN A 92 2.53 -3.40 -11.55
C ASN A 92 2.11 -4.64 -10.73
N VAL A 93 1.15 -4.52 -9.82
CA VAL A 93 0.66 -5.67 -9.04
C VAL A 93 0.15 -6.77 -9.95
N VAL A 94 -0.67 -6.43 -10.95
CA VAL A 94 -1.22 -7.40 -11.91
C VAL A 94 -0.12 -8.02 -12.76
N SER A 95 0.81 -7.19 -13.27
CA SER A 95 1.95 -7.67 -14.04
C SER A 95 2.86 -8.59 -13.21
N THR A 96 3.06 -8.27 -11.93
CA THR A 96 3.84 -9.10 -11.01
C THR A 96 3.18 -10.46 -10.81
N PHE A 97 1.86 -10.52 -10.62
CA PHE A 97 1.15 -11.79 -10.57
C PHE A 97 1.27 -12.58 -11.88
N GLY A 98 1.20 -11.92 -13.04
CA GLY A 98 1.43 -12.55 -14.31
C GLY A 98 2.78 -13.27 -14.37
N VAL A 99 3.84 -12.59 -13.95
CA VAL A 99 5.18 -13.16 -13.92
C VAL A 99 5.30 -14.26 -12.87
N LEU A 100 4.79 -14.06 -11.64
CA LEU A 100 4.87 -15.02 -10.54
C LEU A 100 4.09 -16.32 -10.79
N TYR A 101 3.09 -16.29 -11.68
CA TYR A 101 2.32 -17.48 -12.08
C TYR A 101 2.69 -17.99 -13.48
N HIS A 102 3.87 -17.60 -14.00
CA HIS A 102 4.44 -18.07 -15.28
C HIS A 102 3.51 -17.86 -16.50
N PHE A 103 2.80 -16.75 -16.53
CA PHE A 103 1.96 -16.42 -17.66
C PHE A 103 2.78 -15.81 -18.79
N ALA A 104 2.93 -16.54 -19.90
CA ALA A 104 3.72 -16.12 -21.07
C ALA A 104 2.90 -15.33 -22.11
N GLY A 105 1.62 -15.03 -21.86
CA GLY A 105 0.72 -14.32 -22.78
C GLY A 105 0.56 -12.84 -22.47
N GLU A 106 -0.16 -12.11 -23.34
CA GLU A 106 -0.61 -10.77 -23.01
C GLU A 106 -1.59 -10.85 -21.81
N LEU A 107 -1.37 -10.00 -20.82
CA LEU A 107 -2.26 -9.85 -19.68
C LEU A 107 -3.56 -9.16 -20.12
N ALA A 108 -4.42 -9.90 -20.81
CA ALA A 108 -5.78 -9.45 -21.05
C ALA A 108 -6.54 -9.41 -19.73
N GLU A 109 -7.48 -8.47 -19.58
CA GLU A 109 -8.38 -8.39 -18.41
C GLU A 109 -9.10 -9.71 -18.11
N ASN A 110 -9.19 -10.60 -19.08
CA ASN A 110 -9.83 -11.93 -19.04
C ASN A 110 -8.82 -13.09 -18.94
N GLY A 111 -7.65 -12.90 -18.35
CA GLY A 111 -6.66 -13.96 -18.11
C GLY A 111 -7.15 -14.94 -17.04
N ASP A 112 -8.12 -15.78 -17.38
CA ASP A 112 -8.76 -16.73 -16.46
C ASP A 112 -7.76 -17.64 -15.74
N GLU A 113 -6.67 -18.03 -16.40
CA GLU A 113 -5.67 -18.93 -15.85
C GLU A 113 -4.90 -18.31 -14.66
N ILE A 114 -4.54 -17.04 -14.73
CA ILE A 114 -3.85 -16.34 -13.63
C ILE A 114 -4.76 -16.24 -12.43
N TRP A 115 -6.01 -15.83 -12.66
CA TRP A 115 -6.99 -15.65 -11.60
C TRP A 115 -7.38 -16.96 -10.94
N VAL A 116 -7.45 -18.05 -11.70
CA VAL A 116 -7.70 -19.39 -11.17
C VAL A 116 -6.53 -19.85 -10.29
N ASN A 117 -5.29 -19.68 -10.70
CA ASN A 117 -4.12 -20.08 -9.92
C ASN A 117 -3.95 -19.19 -8.69
N PHE A 118 -4.13 -17.89 -8.82
CA PHE A 118 -4.14 -16.95 -7.70
C PHE A 118 -5.26 -17.27 -6.69
N GLY A 119 -6.47 -17.58 -7.20
CA GLY A 119 -7.58 -17.98 -6.36
C GLY A 119 -7.34 -19.30 -5.61
N LYS A 120 -6.68 -20.27 -6.24
CA LYS A 120 -6.28 -21.52 -5.56
C LYS A 120 -5.26 -21.27 -4.46
N ASP A 121 -4.23 -20.45 -4.73
CA ASP A 121 -3.24 -20.08 -3.73
C ASP A 121 -3.87 -19.34 -2.56
N LEU A 122 -4.75 -18.36 -2.84
CA LEU A 122 -5.50 -17.66 -1.80
C LEU A 122 -6.39 -18.60 -1.01
N SER A 123 -7.05 -19.56 -1.65
CA SER A 123 -7.88 -20.57 -0.98
C SER A 123 -7.04 -21.42 -0.01
N ASN A 124 -5.87 -21.86 -0.45
CA ASN A 124 -4.95 -22.62 0.40
C ASN A 124 -4.44 -21.81 1.60
N LEU A 125 -4.14 -20.53 1.38
CA LEU A 125 -3.63 -19.63 2.43
C LEU A 125 -4.71 -19.21 3.43
N SER A 126 -5.95 -19.09 2.98
CA SER A 126 -7.08 -18.59 3.77
C SER A 126 -7.98 -19.68 4.35
N GLY A 127 -7.62 -20.97 4.17
CA GLY A 127 -8.46 -22.09 4.63
C GLY A 127 -9.78 -22.22 3.85
N GLY A 128 -9.82 -21.87 2.56
CA GLY A 128 -11.00 -21.98 1.70
C GLY A 128 -11.70 -20.66 1.39
N HIS A 129 -11.31 -19.54 2.03
CA HIS A 129 -11.97 -18.24 1.89
C HIS A 129 -11.26 -17.32 0.91
N ALA A 130 -10.95 -17.80 -0.32
CA ALA A 130 -10.20 -17.07 -1.34
C ALA A 130 -10.77 -15.69 -1.66
N ALA A 131 -12.09 -15.57 -1.81
CA ALA A 131 -12.75 -14.32 -2.13
C ALA A 131 -12.55 -13.25 -1.03
N LEU A 132 -12.63 -13.67 0.23
CA LEU A 132 -12.46 -12.80 1.38
C LEU A 132 -11.00 -12.36 1.52
N ALA A 133 -10.06 -13.28 1.33
CA ALA A 133 -8.62 -12.98 1.31
C ALA A 133 -8.25 -12.05 0.16
N GLY A 134 -8.81 -12.28 -1.03
CA GLY A 134 -8.64 -11.40 -2.19
C GLY A 134 -9.19 -10.00 -1.94
N TYR A 135 -10.35 -9.88 -1.32
CA TYR A 135 -10.94 -8.58 -0.97
C TYR A 135 -10.08 -7.84 0.07
N SER A 136 -9.60 -8.56 1.09
CA SER A 136 -8.64 -8.02 2.09
C SER A 136 -7.35 -7.51 1.41
N TYR A 137 -6.82 -8.28 0.45
CA TYR A 137 -5.64 -7.90 -0.33
C TYR A 137 -5.86 -6.63 -1.15
N LEU A 138 -7.01 -6.51 -1.82
CA LEU A 138 -7.35 -5.32 -2.60
C LEU A 138 -7.48 -4.08 -1.71
N ILE A 139 -8.14 -4.19 -0.55
CA ILE A 139 -8.27 -3.11 0.42
C ILE A 139 -6.89 -2.66 0.90
N PHE A 140 -6.01 -3.61 1.24
CA PHE A 140 -4.65 -3.29 1.67
C PHE A 140 -3.91 -2.50 0.59
N ASN A 141 -3.90 -2.97 -0.65
CA ASN A 141 -3.21 -2.29 -1.75
C ASN A 141 -3.81 -0.92 -2.09
N LEU A 142 -5.14 -0.77 -1.94
CA LEU A 142 -5.80 0.51 -2.19
C LEU A 142 -5.42 1.57 -1.14
N LEU A 143 -5.43 1.19 0.14
CA LEU A 143 -5.21 2.10 1.27
C LEU A 143 -3.74 2.27 1.66
N CYS A 144 -2.87 1.34 1.28
CA CYS A 144 -1.44 1.38 1.59
C CYS A 144 -0.78 2.63 0.99
N ALA A 145 0.43 2.92 1.44
CA ALA A 145 1.21 4.07 0.99
C ALA A 145 1.19 4.24 -0.53
N PRO A 146 1.16 5.49 -1.03
CA PRO A 146 1.18 5.75 -2.46
C PRO A 146 2.54 5.35 -3.07
N CYS A 147 2.61 5.31 -4.40
CA CYS A 147 3.82 4.95 -5.12
C CYS A 147 5.01 5.85 -4.75
N PHE A 148 6.24 5.40 -5.01
CA PHE A 148 7.47 6.13 -4.68
C PHE A 148 7.50 7.54 -5.25
N ALA A 149 6.90 7.76 -6.43
CA ALA A 149 6.79 9.08 -7.03
C ALA A 149 5.97 10.05 -6.15
N ALA A 150 4.83 9.58 -5.64
CA ALA A 150 3.99 10.36 -4.73
C ALA A 150 4.64 10.54 -3.35
N ILE A 151 5.35 9.53 -2.84
CA ILE A 151 6.15 9.64 -1.61
C ILE A 151 7.21 10.74 -1.77
N GLY A 152 7.86 10.81 -2.93
CA GLY A 152 8.82 11.87 -3.25
C GLY A 152 8.20 13.27 -3.26
N ALA A 153 6.95 13.40 -3.72
CA ALA A 153 6.18 14.64 -3.66
C ALA A 153 5.82 15.01 -2.22
N ILE A 154 5.30 14.07 -1.44
CA ILE A 154 4.98 14.25 -0.01
C ILE A 154 6.22 14.72 0.77
N LYS A 155 7.38 14.09 0.54
CA LYS A 155 8.64 14.47 1.19
C LYS A 155 9.03 15.92 0.90
N ARG A 156 8.80 16.36 -0.34
CA ARG A 156 9.12 17.73 -0.75
C ARG A 156 8.16 18.76 -0.14
N GLU A 157 6.87 18.45 -0.10
CA GLU A 157 5.85 19.34 0.50
C GLU A 157 5.98 19.44 2.02
N MET A 158 6.22 18.31 2.69
CA MET A 158 6.38 18.27 4.14
C MET A 158 7.69 18.90 4.63
N ASN A 159 8.71 18.96 3.81
CA ASN A 159 10.05 19.49 4.11
C ASN A 159 10.65 19.01 5.46
N ASN A 160 10.17 17.86 5.94
CA ASN A 160 10.60 17.24 7.18
C ASN A 160 10.55 15.72 7.07
N ALA A 161 11.72 15.07 7.17
CA ALA A 161 11.83 13.61 7.04
C ALA A 161 11.03 12.84 8.09
N LYS A 162 10.95 13.32 9.34
CA LYS A 162 10.20 12.65 10.41
C LYS A 162 8.71 12.59 10.10
N TRP A 163 8.12 13.67 9.65
CA TRP A 163 6.70 13.72 9.28
C TRP A 163 6.40 12.92 8.02
N THR A 164 7.33 12.87 7.07
CA THR A 164 7.20 12.03 5.88
C THR A 164 7.14 10.55 6.25
N TRP A 165 8.08 10.07 7.07
CA TRP A 165 8.08 8.68 7.55
C TRP A 165 6.85 8.36 8.41
N PHE A 166 6.43 9.30 9.23
CA PHE A 166 5.19 9.15 10.01
C PHE A 166 3.96 8.99 9.10
N ALA A 167 3.85 9.81 8.05
CA ALA A 167 2.73 9.75 7.11
C ALA A 167 2.69 8.40 6.37
N ILE A 168 3.84 7.90 5.91
CA ILE A 168 3.94 6.59 5.24
C ILE A 168 3.58 5.47 6.21
N GLY A 169 4.17 5.47 7.40
CA GLY A 169 3.88 4.47 8.43
C GLY A 169 2.41 4.47 8.86
N TYR A 170 1.81 5.65 8.99
CA TYR A 170 0.40 5.80 9.29
C TYR A 170 -0.49 5.20 8.19
N GLN A 171 -0.21 5.48 6.92
CA GLN A 171 -0.98 4.94 5.80
C GLN A 171 -0.87 3.41 5.73
N CYS A 172 0.35 2.86 5.82
CA CYS A 172 0.53 1.41 5.82
C CYS A 172 -0.13 0.74 7.03
N GLY A 173 0.00 1.32 8.22
CA GLY A 173 -0.63 0.82 9.44
C GLY A 173 -2.15 0.88 9.37
N PHE A 174 -2.70 1.97 8.86
CA PHE A 174 -4.13 2.11 8.66
C PHE A 174 -4.68 1.11 7.65
N ALA A 175 -4.00 0.93 6.51
CA ALA A 175 -4.34 -0.08 5.51
C ALA A 175 -4.35 -1.48 6.10
N TYR A 176 -3.33 -1.82 6.90
CA TYR A 176 -3.23 -3.11 7.58
C TYR A 176 -4.39 -3.34 8.55
N ILE A 177 -4.73 -2.36 9.38
CA ILE A 177 -5.81 -2.45 10.36
C ILE A 177 -7.16 -2.63 9.67
N ILE A 178 -7.47 -1.85 8.63
CA ILE A 178 -8.74 -1.99 7.91
C ILE A 178 -8.84 -3.34 7.21
N SER A 179 -7.77 -3.78 6.55
CA SER A 179 -7.72 -5.08 5.88
C SER A 179 -7.89 -6.23 6.88
N LEU A 180 -7.27 -6.15 8.05
CA LEU A 180 -7.43 -7.12 9.14
C LEU A 180 -8.87 -7.15 9.66
N ILE A 181 -9.48 -5.99 9.90
CA ILE A 181 -10.88 -5.90 10.37
C ILE A 181 -11.81 -6.57 9.36
N VAL A 182 -11.67 -6.24 8.08
CA VAL A 182 -12.51 -6.78 7.00
C VAL A 182 -12.35 -8.30 6.90
N TYR A 183 -11.12 -8.81 6.92
CA TYR A 183 -10.87 -10.24 6.83
C TYR A 183 -11.43 -11.00 8.04
N GLN A 184 -11.11 -10.57 9.26
CA GLN A 184 -11.51 -11.27 10.48
C GLN A 184 -13.02 -11.20 10.73
N ILE A 185 -13.66 -10.07 10.44
CA ILE A 185 -15.12 -9.97 10.53
C ILE A 185 -15.77 -10.82 9.44
N GLY A 186 -15.21 -10.83 8.23
CA GLY A 186 -15.69 -11.67 7.14
C GLY A 186 -15.63 -13.17 7.46
N LEU A 187 -14.57 -13.63 8.14
CA LEU A 187 -14.47 -15.03 8.60
C LEU A 187 -15.59 -15.41 9.56
N VAL A 188 -15.98 -14.51 10.46
CA VAL A 188 -17.11 -14.76 11.38
C VAL A 188 -18.41 -14.97 10.61
N PHE A 189 -18.67 -14.18 9.56
CA PHE A 189 -19.84 -14.38 8.69
C PHE A 189 -19.76 -15.67 7.86
N ALA A 190 -18.55 -16.13 7.55
CA ALA A 190 -18.31 -17.38 6.85
C ALA A 190 -18.43 -18.63 7.76
N GLY A 191 -18.52 -18.45 9.08
CA GLY A 191 -18.65 -19.53 10.06
C GLY A 191 -17.33 -20.03 10.65
N ASP A 192 -16.19 -19.51 10.19
CA ASP A 192 -14.86 -19.84 10.71
C ASP A 192 -14.36 -18.74 11.62
N ILE A 193 -14.12 -19.07 12.90
CA ILE A 193 -13.70 -18.09 13.89
C ILE A 193 -12.24 -18.30 14.28
N ASN A 194 -11.38 -17.40 13.89
CA ASN A 194 -10.05 -17.27 14.50
C ASN A 194 -10.14 -16.34 15.71
N VAL A 195 -10.28 -16.92 16.90
CA VAL A 195 -10.52 -16.16 18.15
C VAL A 195 -9.50 -15.07 18.38
N ILE A 196 -8.21 -15.35 18.16
CA ILE A 196 -7.12 -14.39 18.38
C ILE A 196 -7.22 -13.23 17.37
N GLY A 197 -7.42 -13.53 16.10
CA GLY A 197 -7.57 -12.52 15.05
C GLY A 197 -8.82 -11.68 15.23
N PHE A 198 -9.93 -12.28 15.63
CA PHE A 198 -11.18 -11.59 15.90
C PHE A 198 -11.07 -10.60 17.08
N ILE A 199 -10.45 -11.01 18.19
CA ILE A 199 -10.20 -10.10 19.33
C ILE A 199 -9.33 -8.93 18.90
N ALA A 200 -8.26 -9.18 18.14
CA ALA A 200 -7.40 -8.12 17.60
C ALA A 200 -8.18 -7.15 16.70
N ALA A 201 -9.04 -7.67 15.82
CA ALA A 201 -9.88 -6.85 14.95
C ALA A 201 -10.87 -5.99 15.74
N LEU A 202 -11.49 -6.53 16.81
CA LEU A 202 -12.39 -5.78 17.68
C LEU A 202 -11.67 -4.65 18.43
N ILE A 203 -10.47 -4.92 18.95
CA ILE A 203 -9.66 -3.89 19.62
C ILE A 203 -9.30 -2.77 18.64
N CYS A 204 -8.89 -3.11 17.42
CA CYS A 204 -8.58 -2.15 16.38
C CYS A 204 -9.82 -1.33 15.98
N LEU A 205 -10.96 -1.98 15.81
CA LEU A 205 -12.22 -1.31 15.48
C LEU A 205 -12.66 -0.35 16.58
N ALA A 206 -12.60 -0.78 17.85
CA ALA A 206 -12.89 0.08 19.00
C ALA A 206 -11.93 1.29 19.05
N GLY A 207 -10.65 1.09 18.75
CA GLY A 207 -9.67 2.17 18.66
C GLY A 207 -10.00 3.19 17.59
N ILE A 208 -10.40 2.75 16.39
CA ILE A 208 -10.81 3.64 15.29
C ILE A 208 -12.07 4.43 15.70
N LEU A 209 -13.09 3.75 16.24
CA LEU A 209 -14.32 4.39 16.69
C LEU A 209 -14.03 5.41 17.80
N TYR A 210 -13.19 5.06 18.76
CA TYR A 210 -12.76 6.00 19.81
C TYR A 210 -12.08 7.24 19.22
N MET A 211 -11.18 7.07 18.25
CA MET A 211 -10.51 8.20 17.59
C MET A 211 -11.48 9.06 16.80
N LEU A 212 -12.49 8.47 16.16
CA LEU A 212 -13.50 9.16 15.36
C LEU A 212 -14.45 9.99 16.23
N PHE A 213 -14.90 9.44 17.37
CA PHE A 213 -15.85 10.11 18.27
C PHE A 213 -15.18 10.97 19.35
N ARG A 214 -13.86 10.92 19.47
CA ARG A 214 -13.12 11.73 20.42
C ARG A 214 -13.25 13.21 20.07
N LYS A 215 -13.83 14.01 20.99
CA LYS A 215 -13.87 15.46 20.88
C LYS A 215 -12.48 16.04 20.65
N ASN A 216 -12.34 16.83 19.60
CA ASN A 216 -11.07 17.48 19.27
C ASN A 216 -10.78 18.57 20.31
N LYS A 217 -9.77 18.37 21.14
CA LYS A 217 -9.38 19.28 22.22
C LYS A 217 -8.90 20.65 21.72
N TYR A 218 -8.63 20.77 20.42
CA TYR A 218 -8.08 21.97 19.79
C TYR A 218 -9.11 22.83 19.07
N ASP A 219 -10.36 22.38 18.94
CA ASP A 219 -11.41 23.10 18.20
C ASP A 219 -11.95 24.32 18.97
N ASP A 220 -11.90 24.30 20.30
CA ASP A 220 -12.47 25.33 21.15
C ASP A 220 -11.59 26.59 21.32
N ASN A 221 -10.31 26.57 20.94
CA ASN A 221 -9.39 27.62 21.41
C ASN A 221 -8.99 28.69 20.38
N ARG A 222 -9.16 28.50 19.08
CA ARG A 222 -8.68 29.50 18.10
C ARG A 222 -9.72 30.51 17.64
N LEU A 223 -10.96 30.11 17.44
CA LEU A 223 -12.00 31.01 16.95
C LEU A 223 -12.60 31.88 18.06
N THR A 224 -12.72 31.35 19.28
CA THR A 224 -13.26 32.07 20.44
C THR A 224 -12.30 33.13 20.99
N ILE A 225 -10.98 32.89 20.94
CA ILE A 225 -9.98 33.88 21.39
C ILE A 225 -9.98 35.08 20.47
N ASN A 226 -10.01 34.88 19.13
CA ASN A 226 -10.03 35.95 18.17
C ASN A 226 -11.34 36.78 18.23
N ALA A 227 -12.50 36.16 18.48
CA ALA A 227 -13.76 36.83 18.65
C ALA A 227 -13.84 37.66 19.94
N LYS A 228 -13.25 37.15 21.04
CA LYS A 228 -13.19 37.91 22.30
C LYS A 228 -12.24 39.10 22.23
N THR A 229 -11.10 38.97 21.55
CA THR A 229 -10.12 40.06 21.37
C THR A 229 -10.66 41.14 20.45
N SER A 230 -11.39 40.77 19.38
CA SER A 230 -12.06 41.73 18.48
C SER A 230 -13.19 42.51 19.19
N LYS A 231 -13.95 41.85 20.06
CA LYS A 231 -15.01 42.54 20.88
C LYS A 231 -14.41 43.50 21.90
N LYS A 232 -13.24 43.13 22.52
CA LYS A 232 -12.60 43.97 23.53
C LYS A 232 -11.98 45.24 22.93
N ASN A 233 -11.54 45.17 21.67
CA ASN A 233 -10.98 46.34 20.95
C ASN A 233 -12.09 47.26 20.41
N LYS A 234 -13.30 46.76 20.11
CA LYS A 234 -14.43 47.58 19.68
C LYS A 234 -15.14 48.34 20.84
N VAL A 235 -14.92 47.91 22.09
CA VAL A 235 -15.46 48.56 23.28
C VAL A 235 -14.51 49.64 23.83
N LYS A 236 -13.23 49.68 23.35
CA LYS A 236 -12.23 50.68 23.74
C LYS A 236 -11.96 51.77 22.70
N ALA A 237 -12.66 51.75 21.56
CA ALA A 237 -12.69 52.78 20.54
C ALA A 237 -14.08 53.46 20.55
#